data_0c9514f55fb1f22f2f1cbab60c4df9d8
#
_entry.id   0c9514f55fb1f22f2f1cbab60c4df9d8
#
_cell.length_a   1.000
_cell.length_b   1.000
_cell.length_c   1.000
_cell.angle_alpha   90.00
_cell.angle_beta   90.00
_cell.angle_gamma   90.00
#
_symmetry.space_group_name_H-M   'P 1'
#
loop_
_entity.id
_entity.type
_entity.pdbx_description
1 polymer ?
#
loop_
_entity_poly.entity_id
_entity_poly.type
_entity_poly.pdbx_seq_one_letter_code
_entity_poly.pdbx_strand_id
1 'polypeptide(L)'
;MNPQAKLIFTSSLLLGTTITISSNHWIMAWTGLEINTLAILPLISKSHHPRAIEAATKYFLVQAAASTLVLFSSMTNAWQTGQWDITQLTCPTSCLILTAALAMKLGLAPFHFWFPEVLQGTSLTTGLLLSTAMKFPPITLFFMVSHSLNPTLLAAMAILSAALGGWMGLNQTQTRKILAFSSISHLGWMAIIIVYSPKLALLNFYLYTLMTAAVFLALNSINTLKLSTLMTTWTKTPALSAVLMLALLSLAGLPPLTGFLPKWLILEELTKQEMAPAATIIALLSLLSLFFYLRLAYCATITLPPHTTNHMKQWHTNKPTTILVAILAAMSITLLPASPMILTIV
;
A
#
# COMPACT_ATOMS: atom_id res chain seq x y z
N MET A 1 26.16 1.92 -1.32
CA MET A 1 25.82 0.67 -0.65
C MET A 1 26.34 -0.50 -1.48
N ASN A 2 27.10 -1.42 -0.88
CA ASN A 2 27.65 -2.59 -1.56
C ASN A 2 26.52 -3.49 -2.11
N PRO A 3 26.68 -4.11 -3.31
CA PRO A 3 25.67 -4.98 -3.87
C PRO A 3 25.37 -6.20 -2.99
N GLN A 4 26.38 -6.76 -2.32
CA GLN A 4 26.22 -7.84 -1.35
C GLN A 4 25.38 -7.44 -0.14
N ALA A 5 25.62 -6.25 0.44
CA ALA A 5 24.81 -5.74 1.53
C ALA A 5 23.35 -5.52 1.13
N LYS A 6 23.11 -5.03 -0.10
CA LYS A 6 21.75 -4.89 -0.63
C LYS A 6 21.05 -6.26 -0.76
N LEU A 7 21.76 -7.28 -1.21
CA LEU A 7 21.23 -8.64 -1.33
C LEU A 7 20.89 -9.22 0.06
N ILE A 8 21.76 -9.03 1.06
CA ILE A 8 21.48 -9.47 2.44
C ILE A 8 20.22 -8.80 2.98
N PHE A 9 20.05 -7.48 2.82
CA PHE A 9 18.86 -6.81 3.32
C PHE A 9 17.59 -7.19 2.56
N THR A 10 17.66 -7.45 1.26
CA THR A 10 16.47 -7.91 0.52
C THR A 10 16.12 -9.36 0.86
N SER A 11 17.11 -10.24 1.09
CA SER A 11 16.85 -11.62 1.54
C SER A 11 16.30 -11.65 2.99
N SER A 12 16.79 -10.79 3.88
CA SER A 12 16.26 -10.72 5.25
C SER A 12 14.81 -10.20 5.30
N LEU A 13 14.40 -9.31 4.37
CA LEU A 13 12.99 -8.95 4.21
C LEU A 13 12.12 -10.16 3.83
N LEU A 14 12.58 -11.00 2.90
CA LEU A 14 11.85 -12.21 2.53
C LEU A 14 11.79 -13.21 3.69
N LEU A 15 12.88 -13.40 4.41
CA LEU A 15 12.92 -14.27 5.59
C LEU A 15 11.98 -13.78 6.69
N GLY A 16 11.97 -12.49 6.99
CA GLY A 16 11.05 -11.94 7.98
C GLY A 16 9.58 -12.06 7.59
N THR A 17 9.24 -11.88 6.30
CA THR A 17 7.87 -12.09 5.82
C THR A 17 7.45 -13.56 5.88
N THR A 18 8.32 -14.51 5.52
CA THR A 18 8.01 -15.95 5.61
C THR A 18 7.85 -16.41 7.05
N ILE A 19 8.68 -15.93 7.99
CA ILE A 19 8.56 -16.23 9.41
C ILE A 19 7.22 -15.75 9.96
N THR A 20 6.80 -14.53 9.63
CA THR A 20 5.50 -14.00 10.11
C THR A 20 4.31 -14.76 9.54
N ILE A 21 4.35 -15.19 8.29
CA ILE A 21 3.26 -15.93 7.64
C ILE A 21 3.15 -17.35 8.19
N SER A 22 4.27 -18.01 8.45
CA SER A 22 4.31 -19.39 8.94
C SER A 22 4.19 -19.51 10.46
N SER A 23 4.16 -18.40 11.19
CA SER A 23 4.15 -18.42 12.65
C SER A 23 2.76 -18.71 13.21
N ASN A 24 2.68 -19.65 14.17
CA ASN A 24 1.50 -19.85 15.00
C ASN A 24 1.62 -19.21 16.39
N HIS A 25 2.84 -18.81 16.76
CA HIS A 25 3.18 -18.28 18.08
C HIS A 25 3.49 -16.77 17.99
N TRP A 26 2.95 -15.97 18.91
CA TRP A 26 3.12 -14.50 18.91
C TRP A 26 4.56 -14.04 18.93
N ILE A 27 5.45 -14.70 19.67
CA ILE A 27 6.88 -14.32 19.74
C ILE A 27 7.54 -14.49 18.37
N MET A 28 7.22 -15.57 17.64
CA MET A 28 7.76 -15.79 16.30
C MET A 28 7.23 -14.76 15.28
N ALA A 29 5.93 -14.43 15.37
CA ALA A 29 5.36 -13.37 14.54
C ALA A 29 6.03 -12.03 14.81
N TRP A 30 6.26 -11.70 16.09
CA TRP A 30 6.93 -10.47 16.46
C TRP A 30 8.37 -10.41 15.96
N THR A 31 9.16 -11.49 16.12
CA THR A 31 10.54 -11.54 15.60
C THR A 31 10.60 -11.34 14.09
N GLY A 32 9.68 -11.94 13.33
CA GLY A 32 9.59 -11.74 11.89
C GLY A 32 9.24 -10.30 11.51
N LEU A 33 8.32 -9.66 12.24
CA LEU A 33 8.01 -8.23 12.06
C LEU A 33 9.23 -7.34 12.35
N GLU A 34 10.02 -7.66 13.37
CA GLU A 34 11.20 -6.87 13.77
C GLU A 34 12.35 -7.03 12.78
N ILE A 35 12.58 -8.23 12.27
CA ILE A 35 13.55 -8.47 11.19
C ILE A 35 13.20 -7.60 9.97
N ASN A 36 11.93 -7.52 9.58
CA ASN A 36 11.50 -6.70 8.46
C ASN A 36 11.74 -5.20 8.72
N THR A 37 11.43 -4.71 9.93
CA THR A 37 11.62 -3.29 10.26
C THR A 37 13.10 -2.90 10.25
N LEU A 38 13.98 -3.75 10.79
CA LEU A 38 15.42 -3.52 10.80
C LEU A 38 16.05 -3.63 9.40
N ALA A 39 15.59 -4.57 8.58
CA ALA A 39 16.15 -4.81 7.25
C ALA A 39 15.86 -3.67 6.26
N ILE A 40 14.74 -2.96 6.41
CA ILE A 40 14.41 -1.87 5.49
C ILE A 40 15.12 -0.56 5.83
N LEU A 41 15.54 -0.33 7.08
CA LEU A 41 16.19 0.91 7.51
C LEU A 41 17.41 1.30 6.66
N PRO A 42 18.37 0.40 6.39
CA PRO A 42 19.52 0.72 5.54
C PRO A 42 19.12 1.01 4.08
N LEU A 43 18.01 0.42 3.61
CA LEU A 43 17.50 0.68 2.27
C LEU A 43 16.88 2.08 2.17
N ILE A 44 16.22 2.58 3.22
CA ILE A 44 15.68 3.94 3.31
C ILE A 44 16.82 4.96 3.34
N SER A 45 17.81 4.76 4.19
CA SER A 45 18.94 5.69 4.40
C SER A 45 20.02 5.63 3.31
N LYS A 46 19.83 4.82 2.26
CA LYS A 46 20.80 4.53 1.20
C LYS A 46 21.49 5.77 0.58
N SER A 47 20.78 6.88 0.44
CA SER A 47 21.31 8.10 -0.17
C SER A 47 22.14 8.97 0.78
N HIS A 48 22.17 8.66 2.08
CA HIS A 48 22.78 9.49 3.13
C HIS A 48 22.38 10.97 3.10
N HIS A 49 21.28 11.29 2.42
CA HIS A 49 20.72 12.63 2.38
C HIS A 49 19.98 12.92 3.70
N PRO A 50 20.02 14.17 4.25
CA PRO A 50 19.35 14.48 5.51
C PRO A 50 17.88 14.07 5.56
N ARG A 51 17.13 14.28 4.47
CA ARG A 51 15.72 13.84 4.38
C ARG A 51 15.53 12.32 4.42
N ALA A 52 16.50 11.56 3.91
CA ALA A 52 16.42 10.10 3.96
C ALA A 52 16.72 9.57 5.37
N ILE A 53 17.63 10.23 6.09
CA ILE A 53 17.92 9.92 7.49
C ILE A 53 16.70 10.26 8.37
N GLU A 54 16.11 11.43 8.17
CA GLU A 54 14.87 11.84 8.86
C GLU A 54 13.72 10.83 8.60
N ALA A 55 13.55 10.38 7.34
CA ALA A 55 12.57 9.38 7.00
C ALA A 55 12.84 8.03 7.70
N ALA A 56 14.11 7.61 7.77
CA ALA A 56 14.50 6.37 8.45
C ALA A 56 14.23 6.44 9.95
N THR A 57 14.54 7.56 10.61
CA THR A 57 14.29 7.74 12.04
C THR A 57 12.79 7.77 12.36
N LYS A 58 11.98 8.50 11.59
CA LYS A 58 10.51 8.53 11.75
C LYS A 58 9.90 7.14 11.57
N TYR A 59 10.34 6.40 10.54
CA TYR A 59 9.90 5.03 10.32
C TYR A 59 10.24 4.14 11.50
N PHE A 60 11.50 4.17 11.97
CA PHE A 60 11.96 3.33 13.06
C PHE A 60 11.17 3.58 14.34
N LEU A 61 11.02 4.85 14.76
CA LEU A 61 10.31 5.20 16.01
C LEU A 61 8.86 4.70 16.01
N VAL A 62 8.12 4.91 14.91
CA VAL A 62 6.72 4.47 14.84
C VAL A 62 6.62 2.94 14.78
N GLN A 63 7.48 2.27 14.01
CA GLN A 63 7.44 0.81 13.90
C GLN A 63 7.90 0.12 15.19
N ALA A 64 8.89 0.68 15.91
CA ALA A 64 9.31 0.18 17.21
C ALA A 64 8.19 0.32 18.25
N ALA A 65 7.52 1.48 18.32
CA ALA A 65 6.36 1.66 19.19
C ALA A 65 5.23 0.66 18.86
N ALA A 66 4.96 0.44 17.57
CA ALA A 66 3.96 -0.53 17.16
C ALA A 66 4.35 -1.97 17.51
N SER A 67 5.64 -2.34 17.38
CA SER A 67 6.10 -3.70 17.75
C SER A 67 6.05 -3.96 19.25
N THR A 68 6.35 -2.95 20.08
CA THR A 68 6.18 -3.07 21.53
C THR A 68 4.71 -3.24 21.94
N LEU A 69 3.79 -2.56 21.25
CA LEU A 69 2.34 -2.74 21.49
C LEU A 69 1.85 -4.14 21.06
N VAL A 70 2.40 -4.73 19.99
CA VAL A 70 2.10 -6.12 19.59
C VAL A 70 2.52 -7.08 20.70
N LEU A 71 3.74 -6.94 21.23
CA LEU A 71 4.19 -7.76 22.36
C LEU A 71 3.32 -7.56 23.59
N PHE A 72 3.03 -6.32 23.95
CA PHE A 72 2.21 -6.01 25.10
C PHE A 72 0.82 -6.64 25.02
N SER A 73 0.18 -6.56 23.84
CA SER A 73 -1.12 -7.19 23.60
C SER A 73 -1.06 -8.72 23.72
N SER A 74 -0.01 -9.35 23.20
CA SER A 74 0.17 -10.80 23.30
C SER A 74 0.47 -11.25 24.74
N MET A 75 1.26 -10.48 25.49
CA MET A 75 1.54 -10.75 26.90
C MET A 75 0.29 -10.61 27.77
N THR A 76 -0.53 -9.58 27.56
CA THR A 76 -1.79 -9.41 28.31
C THR A 76 -2.79 -10.52 27.99
N ASN A 77 -2.84 -11.01 26.77
CA ASN A 77 -3.65 -12.18 26.42
C ASN A 77 -3.12 -13.44 27.10
N ALA A 78 -1.81 -13.69 27.04
CA ALA A 78 -1.18 -14.84 27.65
C ALA A 78 -1.31 -14.83 29.21
N TRP A 79 -1.27 -13.67 29.82
CA TRP A 79 -1.50 -13.50 31.26
C TRP A 79 -2.91 -13.95 31.69
N GLN A 80 -3.92 -13.62 30.87
CA GLN A 80 -5.31 -13.93 31.19
C GLN A 80 -5.74 -15.34 30.77
N THR A 81 -5.23 -15.83 29.64
CA THR A 81 -5.67 -17.11 29.03
C THR A 81 -4.64 -18.24 29.15
N GLY A 82 -3.38 -17.94 29.45
CA GLY A 82 -2.27 -18.89 29.43
C GLY A 82 -1.80 -19.30 28.02
N GLN A 83 -2.38 -18.72 26.95
CA GLN A 83 -2.12 -19.16 25.58
C GLN A 83 -1.35 -18.12 24.75
N TRP A 84 -0.41 -18.61 23.96
CA TRP A 84 0.43 -17.81 23.08
C TRP A 84 0.09 -17.95 21.58
N ASP A 85 -0.96 -18.73 21.27
CA ASP A 85 -1.41 -18.92 19.91
C ASP A 85 -2.01 -17.65 19.32
N ILE A 86 -1.71 -17.37 18.05
CA ILE A 86 -2.20 -16.18 17.33
C ILE A 86 -3.72 -16.22 17.15
N THR A 87 -4.26 -17.41 16.89
CA THR A 87 -5.69 -17.59 16.62
C THR A 87 -6.57 -17.51 17.87
N GLN A 88 -5.99 -17.65 19.06
CA GLN A 88 -6.73 -17.70 20.33
C GLN A 88 -6.62 -16.38 21.10
N LEU A 89 -7.05 -15.30 20.46
CA LEU A 89 -7.11 -13.98 21.07
C LEU A 89 -8.54 -13.73 21.58
N THR A 90 -8.76 -13.90 22.88
CA THR A 90 -10.12 -13.81 23.47
C THR A 90 -10.35 -12.55 24.29
N CYS A 91 -9.29 -11.93 24.81
CA CYS A 91 -9.41 -10.76 25.68
C CYS A 91 -9.74 -9.49 24.89
N PRO A 92 -10.84 -8.77 25.18
CA PRO A 92 -11.25 -7.60 24.44
C PRO A 92 -10.22 -6.46 24.51
N THR A 93 -9.56 -6.27 25.65
CA THR A 93 -8.51 -5.25 25.81
C THR A 93 -7.29 -5.57 24.96
N SER A 94 -6.85 -6.83 24.94
CA SER A 94 -5.74 -7.28 24.09
C SER A 94 -6.06 -7.12 22.60
N CYS A 95 -7.31 -7.43 22.18
CA CYS A 95 -7.79 -7.22 20.82
C CYS A 95 -7.72 -5.75 20.42
N LEU A 96 -8.14 -4.82 21.27
CA LEU A 96 -8.09 -3.38 20.99
C LEU A 96 -6.66 -2.87 20.84
N ILE A 97 -5.76 -3.27 21.72
CA ILE A 97 -4.34 -2.87 21.67
C ILE A 97 -3.68 -3.45 20.42
N LEU A 98 -3.97 -4.71 20.08
CA LEU A 98 -3.44 -5.35 18.87
C LEU A 98 -3.94 -4.67 17.60
N THR A 99 -5.24 -4.35 17.51
CA THR A 99 -5.79 -3.63 16.36
C THR A 99 -5.11 -2.28 16.15
N ALA A 100 -4.87 -1.52 17.23
CA ALA A 100 -4.14 -0.26 17.18
C ALA A 100 -2.68 -0.46 16.73
N ALA A 101 -2.00 -1.48 17.25
CA ALA A 101 -0.62 -1.78 16.90
C ALA A 101 -0.44 -2.17 15.42
N LEU A 102 -1.32 -3.03 14.89
CA LEU A 102 -1.31 -3.42 13.48
C LEU A 102 -1.74 -2.25 12.58
N ALA A 103 -2.70 -1.42 13.02
CA ALA A 103 -3.08 -0.19 12.33
C ALA A 103 -1.90 0.80 12.22
N MET A 104 -1.08 0.95 13.27
CA MET A 104 0.15 1.75 13.23
C MET A 104 1.15 1.18 12.22
N LYS A 105 1.36 -0.14 12.19
CA LYS A 105 2.29 -0.77 11.24
C LYS A 105 1.86 -0.59 9.79
N LEU A 106 0.57 -0.67 9.49
CA LEU A 106 0.03 -0.45 8.16
C LEU A 106 -0.05 1.03 7.77
N GLY A 107 -0.17 1.92 8.75
CA GLY A 107 -0.43 3.33 8.53
C GLY A 107 -1.91 3.63 8.24
N LEU A 108 -2.83 2.95 8.92
CA LEU A 108 -4.25 3.30 8.91
C LEU A 108 -4.49 4.58 9.72
N ALA A 109 -5.52 5.33 9.37
CA ALA A 109 -5.92 6.47 10.19
C ALA A 109 -6.45 5.98 11.55
N PRO A 110 -6.08 6.65 12.67
CA PRO A 110 -5.40 7.95 12.77
C PRO A 110 -3.86 7.90 12.70
N PHE A 111 -3.23 6.74 12.65
CA PHE A 111 -1.77 6.56 12.76
C PHE A 111 -1.02 6.66 11.41
N HIS A 112 -1.54 7.38 10.45
CA HIS A 112 -1.05 7.40 9.06
C HIS A 112 0.07 8.43 8.77
N PHE A 113 0.33 9.41 9.65
CA PHE A 113 1.18 10.58 9.36
C PHE A 113 2.61 10.22 8.96
N TRP A 114 3.17 9.16 9.52
CA TRP A 114 4.53 8.72 9.23
C TRP A 114 4.73 8.29 7.76
N PHE A 115 3.71 7.69 7.15
CA PHE A 115 3.86 7.04 5.85
C PHE A 115 4.11 8.02 4.68
N PRO A 116 3.37 9.15 4.54
CA PRO A 116 3.66 10.15 3.50
C PRO A 116 5.02 10.84 3.68
N GLU A 117 5.46 11.05 4.91
CA GLU A 117 6.74 11.68 5.20
C GLU A 117 7.91 10.74 4.86
N VAL A 118 7.79 9.48 5.23
CA VAL A 118 8.78 8.44 4.90
C VAL A 118 8.88 8.25 3.39
N LEU A 119 7.75 8.13 2.67
CA LEU A 119 7.78 8.03 1.22
C LEU A 119 8.39 9.24 0.52
N GLN A 120 8.22 10.43 1.07
CA GLN A 120 8.86 11.63 0.54
C GLN A 120 10.40 11.56 0.62
N GLY A 121 10.96 10.98 1.68
CA GLY A 121 12.41 10.87 1.88
C GLY A 121 13.07 9.71 1.14
N THR A 122 12.29 8.70 0.69
CA THR A 122 12.80 7.47 0.07
C THR A 122 12.89 7.56 -1.45
N SER A 123 13.67 6.67 -2.08
CA SER A 123 13.67 6.46 -3.53
C SER A 123 12.38 5.76 -3.97
N LEU A 124 12.01 5.85 -5.26
CA LEU A 124 10.80 5.20 -5.77
C LEU A 124 10.85 3.66 -5.62
N THR A 125 12.02 3.06 -5.76
CA THR A 125 12.20 1.61 -5.58
C THR A 125 12.02 1.17 -4.13
N THR A 126 12.56 1.91 -3.16
CA THR A 126 12.33 1.64 -1.74
C THR A 126 10.91 2.01 -1.32
N GLY A 127 10.32 3.03 -1.93
CA GLY A 127 8.91 3.38 -1.75
C GLY A 127 7.98 2.26 -2.20
N LEU A 128 8.31 1.56 -3.28
CA LEU A 128 7.58 0.37 -3.71
C LEU A 128 7.64 -0.73 -2.65
N LEU A 129 8.83 -1.05 -2.12
CA LEU A 129 8.97 -2.06 -1.06
C LEU A 129 8.17 -1.69 0.19
N LEU A 130 8.18 -0.42 0.59
CA LEU A 130 7.39 0.09 1.72
C LEU A 130 5.88 -0.03 1.48
N SER A 131 5.41 0.26 0.27
CA SER A 131 3.98 0.24 -0.05
C SER A 131 3.43 -1.16 -0.30
N THR A 132 4.27 -2.14 -0.61
CA THR A 132 3.89 -3.51 -0.94
C THR A 132 4.45 -4.52 0.07
N ALA A 133 5.74 -4.85 0.00
CA ALA A 133 6.37 -5.91 0.78
C ALA A 133 6.20 -5.74 2.30
N MET A 134 6.35 -4.53 2.82
CA MET A 134 6.25 -4.26 4.26
C MET A 134 4.82 -4.35 4.80
N LYS A 135 3.82 -4.31 3.93
CA LYS A 135 2.41 -4.45 4.32
C LYS A 135 1.93 -5.90 4.39
N PHE A 136 2.66 -6.82 3.77
CA PHE A 136 2.32 -8.25 3.81
C PHE A 136 2.23 -8.80 5.24
N PRO A 137 3.25 -8.68 6.09
CA PRO A 137 3.21 -9.28 7.42
C PRO A 137 2.07 -8.75 8.31
N PRO A 138 1.83 -7.44 8.43
CA PRO A 138 0.72 -6.96 9.24
C PRO A 138 -0.66 -7.37 8.71
N ILE A 139 -0.84 -7.45 7.38
CA ILE A 139 -2.10 -7.88 6.78
C ILE A 139 -2.35 -9.36 7.03
N THR A 140 -1.33 -10.22 6.93
CA THR A 140 -1.48 -11.64 7.25
C THR A 140 -1.82 -11.87 8.73
N LEU A 141 -1.26 -11.09 9.64
CA LEU A 141 -1.66 -11.14 11.05
C LEU A 141 -3.10 -10.68 11.25
N PHE A 142 -3.55 -9.61 10.59
CA PHE A 142 -4.96 -9.24 10.59
C PHE A 142 -5.86 -10.35 10.06
N PHE A 143 -5.43 -11.06 9.03
CA PHE A 143 -6.16 -12.20 8.49
C PHE A 143 -6.28 -13.34 9.52
N MET A 144 -5.20 -13.71 10.19
CA MET A 144 -5.20 -14.77 11.20
C MET A 144 -6.08 -14.45 12.41
N VAL A 145 -6.14 -13.18 12.79
CA VAL A 145 -6.86 -12.69 13.98
C VAL A 145 -8.26 -12.17 13.64
N SER A 146 -8.69 -12.25 12.39
CA SER A 146 -9.93 -11.62 11.88
C SER A 146 -11.19 -11.90 12.70
N HIS A 147 -11.33 -13.12 13.26
CA HIS A 147 -12.50 -13.53 14.04
C HIS A 147 -12.62 -12.86 15.41
N SER A 148 -11.53 -12.37 15.99
CA SER A 148 -11.51 -11.73 17.31
C SER A 148 -11.57 -10.20 17.25
N LEU A 149 -11.46 -9.61 16.06
CA LEU A 149 -11.41 -8.17 15.87
C LEU A 149 -12.78 -7.51 16.06
N ASN A 150 -12.78 -6.31 16.60
CA ASN A 150 -14.01 -5.52 16.74
C ASN A 150 -14.41 -4.87 15.40
N PRO A 151 -15.57 -5.25 14.82
CA PRO A 151 -15.99 -4.78 13.49
C PRO A 151 -16.24 -3.27 13.45
N THR A 152 -16.83 -2.71 14.51
CA THR A 152 -17.17 -1.28 14.55
C THR A 152 -15.91 -0.39 14.57
N LEU A 153 -14.90 -0.79 15.34
CA LEU A 153 -13.63 -0.06 15.41
C LEU A 153 -12.90 -0.10 14.07
N LEU A 154 -12.83 -1.29 13.43
CA LEU A 154 -12.19 -1.42 12.12
C LEU A 154 -12.94 -0.64 11.04
N ALA A 155 -14.28 -0.68 11.04
CA ALA A 155 -15.08 0.11 10.11
C ALA A 155 -14.84 1.61 10.29
N ALA A 156 -14.77 2.11 11.52
CA ALA A 156 -14.46 3.51 11.80
C ALA A 156 -13.06 3.91 11.30
N MET A 157 -12.02 3.10 11.59
CA MET A 157 -10.67 3.35 11.09
C MET A 157 -10.59 3.26 9.56
N ALA A 158 -11.34 2.36 8.95
CA ALA A 158 -11.41 2.20 7.50
C ALA A 158 -12.02 3.43 6.82
N ILE A 159 -13.15 3.92 7.31
CA ILE A 159 -13.80 5.14 6.80
C ILE A 159 -12.90 6.36 6.99
N LEU A 160 -12.28 6.51 8.17
CA LEU A 160 -11.33 7.59 8.43
C LEU A 160 -10.12 7.54 7.51
N SER A 161 -9.57 6.34 7.24
CA SER A 161 -8.43 6.18 6.34
C SER A 161 -8.79 6.49 4.88
N ALA A 162 -9.98 6.11 4.43
CA ALA A 162 -10.47 6.47 3.11
C ALA A 162 -10.70 7.99 2.98
N ALA A 163 -11.28 8.62 4.00
CA ALA A 163 -11.53 10.07 4.04
C ALA A 163 -10.23 10.87 4.04
N LEU A 164 -9.32 10.59 4.98
CA LEU A 164 -8.05 11.33 5.11
C LEU A 164 -7.12 11.05 3.92
N GLY A 165 -7.06 9.80 3.45
CA GLY A 165 -6.29 9.44 2.26
C GLY A 165 -6.80 10.16 1.01
N GLY A 166 -8.13 10.26 0.84
CA GLY A 166 -8.75 11.02 -0.24
C GLY A 166 -8.48 12.52 -0.13
N TRP A 167 -8.81 13.13 1.01
CA TRP A 167 -8.74 14.57 1.23
C TRP A 167 -7.31 15.13 1.16
N MET A 168 -6.38 14.52 1.89
CA MET A 168 -5.00 14.98 1.95
C MET A 168 -4.26 14.82 0.61
N GLY A 169 -4.71 13.91 -0.26
CA GLY A 169 -4.16 13.69 -1.59
C GLY A 169 -4.45 14.82 -2.58
N LEU A 170 -5.56 15.57 -2.40
CA LEU A 170 -6.05 16.55 -3.37
C LEU A 170 -5.05 17.65 -3.72
N ASN A 171 -4.37 18.22 -2.73
CA ASN A 171 -3.50 19.38 -2.91
C ASN A 171 -1.99 19.04 -3.01
N GLN A 172 -1.66 17.76 -3.09
CA GLN A 172 -0.24 17.37 -3.18
C GLN A 172 0.34 17.60 -4.58
N THR A 173 1.57 18.13 -4.63
CA THR A 173 2.33 18.37 -5.87
C THR A 173 3.42 17.34 -6.11
N GLN A 174 3.75 16.53 -5.11
CA GLN A 174 4.76 15.48 -5.19
C GLN A 174 4.12 14.12 -5.45
N THR A 175 4.55 13.43 -6.50
CA THR A 175 4.01 12.12 -6.90
C THR A 175 4.10 11.08 -5.80
N ARG A 176 5.21 11.06 -5.04
CA ARG A 176 5.41 10.13 -3.92
C ARG A 176 4.40 10.34 -2.79
N LYS A 177 4.05 11.60 -2.46
CA LYS A 177 3.01 11.88 -1.44
C LYS A 177 1.63 11.47 -1.92
N ILE A 178 1.31 11.70 -3.19
CA ILE A 178 0.03 11.27 -3.78
C ILE A 178 -0.10 9.74 -3.68
N LEU A 179 0.95 9.00 -4.04
CA LEU A 179 0.96 7.53 -3.92
C LEU A 179 0.90 7.06 -2.46
N ALA A 180 1.43 7.83 -1.51
CA ALA A 180 1.27 7.53 -0.10
C ALA A 180 -0.19 7.66 0.35
N PHE A 181 -0.84 8.76 0.04
CA PHE A 181 -2.25 8.97 0.38
C PHE A 181 -3.18 7.99 -0.33
N SER A 182 -2.86 7.64 -1.58
CA SER A 182 -3.59 6.58 -2.29
C SER A 182 -3.48 5.23 -1.60
N SER A 183 -2.32 4.88 -1.07
CA SER A 183 -2.13 3.63 -0.35
C SER A 183 -2.90 3.60 0.98
N ILE A 184 -3.02 4.75 1.68
CA ILE A 184 -3.83 4.87 2.90
C ILE A 184 -5.31 4.67 2.58
N SER A 185 -5.81 5.27 1.49
CA SER A 185 -7.20 5.07 1.06
C SER A 185 -7.49 3.62 0.67
N HIS A 186 -6.59 2.95 -0.06
CA HIS A 186 -6.76 1.53 -0.41
C HIS A 186 -6.71 0.60 0.81
N LEU A 187 -5.86 0.91 1.81
CA LEU A 187 -5.86 0.17 3.08
C LEU A 187 -7.19 0.33 3.82
N GLY A 188 -7.86 1.47 3.72
CA GLY A 188 -9.21 1.65 4.24
C GLY A 188 -10.21 0.66 3.64
N TRP A 189 -10.19 0.46 2.32
CA TRP A 189 -11.00 -0.55 1.64
C TRP A 189 -10.69 -1.98 2.08
N MET A 190 -9.44 -2.28 2.39
CA MET A 190 -9.06 -3.60 2.91
C MET A 190 -9.52 -3.79 4.35
N ALA A 191 -9.33 -2.78 5.20
CA ALA A 191 -9.61 -2.87 6.63
C ALA A 191 -11.11 -3.09 6.92
N ILE A 192 -12.02 -2.48 6.14
CA ILE A 192 -13.46 -2.65 6.38
C ILE A 192 -13.94 -4.07 6.15
N ILE A 193 -13.32 -4.80 5.20
CA ILE A 193 -13.77 -6.13 4.82
C ILE A 193 -13.08 -7.28 5.56
N ILE A 194 -11.97 -7.01 6.27
CA ILE A 194 -11.16 -8.06 6.94
C ILE A 194 -11.99 -8.91 7.89
N VAL A 195 -12.92 -8.31 8.62
CA VAL A 195 -13.74 -9.03 9.62
C VAL A 195 -14.79 -9.92 8.96
N TYR A 196 -15.39 -9.44 7.87
CA TYR A 196 -16.52 -10.12 7.22
C TYR A 196 -16.05 -11.22 6.26
N SER A 197 -15.11 -10.89 5.39
CA SER A 197 -14.54 -11.81 4.41
C SER A 197 -13.02 -11.59 4.26
N PRO A 198 -12.22 -12.25 5.11
CA PRO A 198 -10.77 -12.06 5.11
C PRO A 198 -10.13 -12.47 3.79
N LYS A 199 -10.69 -13.45 3.07
CA LYS A 199 -10.20 -13.85 1.75
C LYS A 199 -10.34 -12.73 0.71
N LEU A 200 -11.46 -11.97 0.70
CA LEU A 200 -11.63 -10.81 -0.18
C LEU A 200 -10.65 -9.69 0.16
N ALA A 201 -10.33 -9.50 1.45
CA ALA A 201 -9.30 -8.54 1.85
C ALA A 201 -7.93 -8.89 1.27
N LEU A 202 -7.54 -10.17 1.29
CA LEU A 202 -6.30 -10.65 0.68
C LEU A 202 -6.31 -10.47 -0.83
N LEU A 203 -7.40 -10.81 -1.51
CA LEU A 203 -7.53 -10.59 -2.95
C LEU A 203 -7.34 -9.11 -3.31
N ASN A 204 -8.03 -8.22 -2.58
CA ASN A 204 -7.87 -6.78 -2.77
C ASN A 204 -6.41 -6.34 -2.56
N PHE A 205 -5.74 -6.91 -1.56
CA PHE A 205 -4.33 -6.61 -1.31
C PHE A 205 -3.41 -7.06 -2.46
N TYR A 206 -3.61 -8.26 -3.03
CA TYR A 206 -2.84 -8.72 -4.18
C TYR A 206 -3.05 -7.85 -5.42
N LEU A 207 -4.29 -7.48 -5.72
CA LEU A 207 -4.58 -6.56 -6.83
C LEU A 207 -3.96 -5.18 -6.60
N TYR A 208 -4.05 -4.68 -5.37
CA TYR A 208 -3.41 -3.42 -4.98
C TYR A 208 -1.89 -3.48 -5.18
N THR A 209 -1.21 -4.54 -4.73
CA THR A 209 0.25 -4.68 -4.89
C THR A 209 0.66 -4.71 -6.36
N LEU A 210 -0.10 -5.39 -7.20
CA LEU A 210 0.14 -5.47 -8.63
C LEU A 210 0.01 -4.10 -9.30
N MET A 211 -1.09 -3.38 -9.06
CA MET A 211 -1.33 -2.05 -9.63
C MET A 211 -0.32 -1.02 -9.13
N THR A 212 -0.01 -1.01 -7.83
CA THR A 212 0.98 -0.08 -7.27
C THR A 212 2.38 -0.37 -7.77
N ALA A 213 2.77 -1.63 -7.93
CA ALA A 213 4.07 -2.00 -8.51
C ALA A 213 4.20 -1.48 -9.96
N ALA A 214 3.16 -1.63 -10.79
CA ALA A 214 3.15 -1.10 -12.14
C ALA A 214 3.39 0.43 -12.15
N VAL A 215 2.67 1.18 -11.31
CA VAL A 215 2.79 2.65 -11.26
C VAL A 215 4.16 3.09 -10.72
N PHE A 216 4.66 2.51 -9.63
CA PHE A 216 5.96 2.88 -9.07
C PHE A 216 7.10 2.60 -10.04
N LEU A 217 7.09 1.45 -10.72
CA LEU A 217 8.11 1.11 -11.70
C LEU A 217 8.04 1.99 -12.94
N ALA A 218 6.84 2.32 -13.42
CA ALA A 218 6.65 3.26 -14.51
C ALA A 218 7.17 4.66 -14.14
N LEU A 219 6.85 5.19 -12.95
CA LEU A 219 7.38 6.46 -12.47
C LEU A 219 8.90 6.45 -12.28
N ASN A 220 9.45 5.33 -11.84
CA ASN A 220 10.89 5.16 -11.66
C ASN A 220 11.64 5.15 -12.99
N SER A 221 11.08 4.54 -14.04
CA SER A 221 11.68 4.53 -15.38
C SER A 221 11.73 5.94 -16.00
N ILE A 222 10.71 6.77 -15.72
CA ILE A 222 10.63 8.16 -16.18
C ILE A 222 11.40 9.13 -15.25
N ASN A 223 11.70 8.72 -14.01
CA ASN A 223 12.31 9.56 -12.95
C ASN A 223 11.47 10.80 -12.58
N THR A 224 10.15 10.70 -12.51
CA THR A 224 9.25 11.80 -12.17
C THR A 224 8.96 11.86 -10.68
N LEU A 225 9.33 12.98 -10.04
CA LEU A 225 9.12 13.23 -8.61
C LEU A 225 8.07 14.32 -8.33
N LYS A 226 7.82 15.20 -9.30
CA LYS A 226 6.88 16.31 -9.18
C LYS A 226 5.88 16.28 -10.33
N LEU A 227 4.70 16.88 -10.13
CA LEU A 227 3.68 17.02 -11.19
C LEU A 227 4.21 17.78 -12.42
N SER A 228 5.00 18.83 -12.21
CA SER A 228 5.60 19.62 -13.30
C SER A 228 6.53 18.79 -14.19
N THR A 229 7.27 17.85 -13.60
CA THR A 229 8.12 16.93 -14.39
C THR A 229 7.30 15.88 -15.12
N LEU A 230 6.13 15.51 -14.59
CA LEU A 230 5.22 14.56 -15.21
C LEU A 230 4.59 15.15 -16.49
N MET A 231 4.28 16.45 -16.51
CA MET A 231 3.79 17.14 -17.71
C MET A 231 4.76 17.06 -18.88
N THR A 232 6.07 17.07 -18.63
CA THR A 232 7.10 16.99 -19.67
C THR A 232 7.40 15.56 -20.14
N THR A 233 6.78 14.54 -19.58
CA THR A 233 7.07 13.14 -19.90
C THR A 233 6.50 12.72 -21.24
N TRP A 234 5.36 13.30 -21.64
CA TRP A 234 4.72 13.01 -22.93
C TRP A 234 5.65 13.30 -24.11
N THR A 235 6.45 14.36 -24.04
CA THR A 235 7.41 14.69 -25.08
C THR A 235 8.60 13.72 -25.17
N LYS A 236 8.91 13.01 -24.06
CA LYS A 236 10.06 12.10 -23.98
C LYS A 236 9.69 10.66 -24.30
N THR A 237 8.62 10.15 -23.70
CA THR A 237 8.21 8.74 -23.74
C THR A 237 6.68 8.63 -23.81
N PRO A 238 6.05 8.87 -24.99
CA PRO A 238 4.59 8.92 -25.10
C PRO A 238 3.93 7.56 -24.76
N ALA A 239 4.48 6.44 -25.24
CA ALA A 239 3.93 5.12 -24.96
C ALA A 239 3.91 4.79 -23.45
N LEU A 240 4.99 5.09 -22.75
CA LEU A 240 5.09 4.78 -21.32
C LEU A 240 4.23 5.72 -20.49
N SER A 241 4.05 6.98 -20.91
CA SER A 241 3.10 7.89 -20.26
C SER A 241 1.66 7.46 -20.46
N ALA A 242 1.28 6.94 -21.62
CA ALA A 242 -0.05 6.38 -21.87
C ALA A 242 -0.34 5.16 -20.99
N VAL A 243 0.62 4.23 -20.86
CA VAL A 243 0.53 3.07 -19.96
C VAL A 243 0.40 3.49 -18.49
N LEU A 244 1.19 4.47 -18.06
CA LEU A 244 1.12 5.02 -16.72
C LEU A 244 -0.26 5.62 -16.42
N MET A 245 -0.86 6.28 -17.42
CA MET A 245 -2.21 6.82 -17.32
C MET A 245 -3.25 5.73 -17.08
N LEU A 246 -3.23 4.69 -17.89
CA LEU A 246 -4.16 3.57 -17.74
C LEU A 246 -3.97 2.86 -16.40
N ALA A 247 -2.73 2.72 -15.92
CA ALA A 247 -2.43 2.17 -14.61
C ALA A 247 -2.93 3.06 -13.45
N LEU A 248 -2.86 4.40 -13.58
CA LEU A 248 -3.45 5.32 -12.59
C LEU A 248 -4.98 5.26 -12.59
N LEU A 249 -5.61 5.15 -13.75
CA LEU A 249 -7.05 4.99 -13.88
C LEU A 249 -7.52 3.62 -13.34
N SER A 250 -6.68 2.58 -13.44
CA SER A 250 -6.98 1.30 -12.80
C SER A 250 -6.94 1.40 -11.28
N LEU A 251 -5.97 2.11 -10.69
CA LEU A 251 -5.98 2.41 -9.25
C LEU A 251 -7.20 3.23 -8.83
N ALA A 252 -7.66 4.15 -9.66
CA ALA A 252 -8.90 4.90 -9.42
C ALA A 252 -10.14 4.00 -9.33
N GLY A 253 -10.10 2.83 -9.98
CA GLY A 253 -11.19 1.86 -10.00
C GLY A 253 -12.29 2.19 -11.00
N LEU A 254 -11.92 2.62 -12.22
CA LEU A 254 -12.91 2.81 -13.29
C LEU A 254 -13.41 1.47 -13.82
N PRO A 255 -14.71 1.36 -14.20
CA PRO A 255 -15.36 0.10 -14.55
C PRO A 255 -14.66 -0.80 -15.57
N PRO A 256 -13.99 -0.30 -16.63
CA PRO A 256 -13.33 -1.18 -17.60
C PRO A 256 -12.00 -1.76 -17.11
N LEU A 257 -11.50 -1.33 -15.94
CA LEU A 257 -10.16 -1.66 -15.46
C LEU A 257 -10.19 -2.54 -14.20
N THR A 258 -9.09 -3.23 -13.94
CA THR A 258 -8.98 -4.23 -12.86
C THR A 258 -9.29 -3.70 -11.46
N GLY A 259 -9.00 -2.43 -11.18
CA GLY A 259 -9.24 -1.80 -9.88
C GLY A 259 -10.72 -1.63 -9.51
N PHE A 260 -11.63 -1.80 -10.46
CA PHE A 260 -13.07 -1.79 -10.20
C PHE A 260 -13.53 -3.07 -9.48
N LEU A 261 -12.97 -4.21 -9.85
CA LEU A 261 -13.34 -5.52 -9.32
C LEU A 261 -13.32 -5.59 -7.78
N PRO A 262 -12.22 -5.25 -7.08
CA PRO A 262 -12.19 -5.35 -5.62
C PRO A 262 -13.16 -4.38 -4.95
N LYS A 263 -13.38 -3.18 -5.50
CA LYS A 263 -14.33 -2.23 -4.95
C LYS A 263 -15.77 -2.74 -5.05
N TRP A 264 -16.13 -3.31 -6.19
CA TRP A 264 -17.45 -3.86 -6.41
C TRP A 264 -17.74 -5.02 -5.47
N LEU A 265 -16.82 -5.98 -5.36
CA LEU A 265 -16.97 -7.14 -4.45
C LEU A 265 -17.07 -6.73 -2.98
N ILE A 266 -16.30 -5.72 -2.55
CA ILE A 266 -16.38 -5.21 -1.19
C ILE A 266 -17.75 -4.57 -0.92
N LEU A 267 -18.27 -3.77 -1.84
CA LEU A 267 -19.60 -3.16 -1.70
C LEU A 267 -20.70 -4.23 -1.67
N GLU A 268 -20.62 -5.24 -2.51
CA GLU A 268 -21.55 -6.37 -2.52
C GLU A 268 -21.54 -7.09 -1.17
N GLU A 269 -20.36 -7.39 -0.63
CA GLU A 269 -20.26 -8.08 0.66
C GLU A 269 -20.77 -7.22 1.83
N LEU A 270 -20.47 -5.92 1.84
CA LEU A 270 -20.98 -5.01 2.87
C LEU A 270 -22.51 -4.89 2.83
N THR A 271 -23.11 -4.95 1.65
CA THR A 271 -24.59 -4.91 1.54
C THR A 271 -25.21 -6.24 2.01
N LYS A 272 -24.57 -7.38 1.79
CA LYS A 272 -24.99 -8.68 2.33
C LYS A 272 -24.94 -8.71 3.86
N GLN A 273 -24.03 -7.96 4.47
CA GLN A 273 -23.84 -7.87 5.92
C GLN A 273 -24.69 -6.75 6.57
N GLU A 274 -25.67 -6.21 5.86
CA GLU A 274 -26.56 -5.12 6.32
C GLU A 274 -25.82 -3.82 6.71
N MET A 275 -24.55 -3.66 6.30
CA MET A 275 -23.74 -2.46 6.56
C MET A 275 -23.88 -1.41 5.43
N ALA A 276 -25.09 -1.23 4.91
CA ALA A 276 -25.36 -0.30 3.81
C ALA A 276 -24.89 1.16 4.07
N PRO A 277 -25.04 1.74 5.28
CA PRO A 277 -24.52 3.09 5.53
C PRO A 277 -22.99 3.19 5.37
N ALA A 278 -22.26 2.20 5.87
CA ALA A 278 -20.80 2.17 5.72
C ALA A 278 -20.38 2.00 4.25
N ALA A 279 -21.09 1.15 3.50
CA ALA A 279 -20.88 0.96 2.07
C ALA A 279 -21.08 2.25 1.27
N THR A 280 -22.15 3.00 1.54
CA THR A 280 -22.41 4.28 0.87
C THR A 280 -21.36 5.34 1.20
N ILE A 281 -20.95 5.47 2.46
CA ILE A 281 -19.93 6.42 2.87
C ILE A 281 -18.59 6.12 2.19
N ILE A 282 -18.13 4.87 2.22
CA ILE A 282 -16.82 4.52 1.62
C ILE A 282 -16.84 4.66 0.09
N ALA A 283 -17.99 4.39 -0.55
CA ALA A 283 -18.17 4.63 -1.98
C ALA A 283 -18.04 6.11 -2.34
N LEU A 284 -18.71 7.01 -1.59
CA LEU A 284 -18.59 8.46 -1.77
C LEU A 284 -17.15 8.95 -1.54
N LEU A 285 -16.48 8.46 -0.50
CA LEU A 285 -15.09 8.81 -0.22
C LEU A 285 -14.12 8.35 -1.32
N SER A 286 -14.47 7.30 -2.06
CA SER A 286 -13.66 6.87 -3.20
C SER A 286 -13.63 7.88 -4.35
N LEU A 287 -14.62 8.77 -4.45
CA LEU A 287 -14.64 9.86 -5.44
C LEU A 287 -13.51 10.87 -5.19
N LEU A 288 -13.13 11.09 -3.93
CA LEU A 288 -11.99 11.95 -3.61
C LEU A 288 -10.67 11.35 -4.14
N SER A 289 -10.51 10.04 -3.99
CA SER A 289 -9.33 9.36 -4.53
C SER A 289 -9.31 9.36 -6.06
N LEU A 290 -10.46 9.18 -6.69
CA LEU A 290 -10.61 9.26 -8.13
C LEU A 290 -10.19 10.65 -8.65
N PHE A 291 -10.56 11.73 -7.96
CA PHE A 291 -10.22 13.08 -8.38
C PHE A 291 -8.71 13.31 -8.48
N PHE A 292 -7.91 12.91 -7.49
CA PHE A 292 -6.47 13.13 -7.58
C PHE A 292 -5.79 12.22 -8.64
N TYR A 293 -6.32 11.04 -8.93
CA TYR A 293 -5.85 10.22 -10.03
C TYR A 293 -6.17 10.82 -11.40
N LEU A 294 -7.40 11.35 -11.56
CA LEU A 294 -7.76 12.09 -12.78
C LEU A 294 -6.88 13.32 -12.96
N ARG A 295 -6.60 14.07 -11.89
CA ARG A 295 -5.67 15.21 -11.94
C ARG A 295 -4.28 14.79 -12.43
N LEU A 296 -3.72 13.69 -11.92
CA LEU A 296 -2.46 13.14 -12.42
C LEU A 296 -2.57 12.79 -13.92
N ALA A 297 -3.69 12.21 -14.26
CA ALA A 297 -4.02 11.81 -15.59
C ALA A 297 -4.04 13.01 -16.54
N TYR A 298 -4.78 14.03 -16.24
CA TYR A 298 -4.86 15.25 -17.05
C TYR A 298 -3.50 15.96 -17.16
N CYS A 299 -2.76 16.03 -16.07
CA CYS A 299 -1.42 16.61 -16.09
C CYS A 299 -0.46 15.89 -17.03
N ALA A 300 -0.63 14.58 -17.20
CA ALA A 300 0.27 13.79 -18.02
C ALA A 300 -0.10 13.81 -19.52
N THR A 301 -1.38 13.98 -19.89
CA THR A 301 -1.84 13.81 -21.28
C THR A 301 -2.46 15.05 -21.91
N ILE A 302 -3.33 15.77 -21.20
CA ILE A 302 -4.17 16.83 -21.77
C ILE A 302 -3.47 18.19 -21.73
N THR A 303 -2.66 18.44 -20.69
CA THR A 303 -1.92 19.68 -20.62
C THR A 303 -0.85 19.69 -21.72
N LEU A 304 -0.93 20.68 -22.61
CA LEU A 304 0.06 20.87 -23.66
C LEU A 304 1.46 20.98 -23.00
N PRO A 305 2.38 20.05 -23.30
CA PRO A 305 3.71 20.14 -22.76
C PRO A 305 4.38 21.41 -23.30
N PRO A 306 5.21 22.09 -22.49
CA PRO A 306 5.97 23.23 -22.99
C PRO A 306 6.83 22.78 -24.16
N HIS A 307 6.90 23.59 -25.22
CA HIS A 307 7.76 23.34 -26.37
C HIS A 307 9.22 23.26 -25.91
N THR A 308 9.66 22.06 -25.59
CA THR A 308 11.02 21.79 -25.15
C THR A 308 11.78 21.10 -26.27
N THR A 309 13.04 21.47 -26.46
CA THR A 309 13.97 20.80 -27.38
C THR A 309 14.23 19.33 -27.00
N ASN A 310 13.62 18.85 -25.91
CA ASN A 310 13.73 17.48 -25.44
C ASN A 310 13.20 16.44 -26.44
N HIS A 311 12.27 16.81 -27.32
CA HIS A 311 11.79 15.93 -28.38
C HIS A 311 12.92 15.51 -29.32
N MET A 312 13.86 16.40 -29.61
CA MET A 312 15.04 16.13 -30.46
C MET A 312 16.00 15.09 -29.85
N LYS A 313 15.97 14.90 -28.53
CA LYS A 313 16.82 13.92 -27.81
C LYS A 313 16.10 12.60 -27.49
N GLN A 314 14.96 12.34 -28.10
CA GLN A 314 14.16 11.14 -27.85
C GLN A 314 14.92 9.84 -28.18
N TRP A 315 15.80 9.87 -29.21
CA TRP A 315 16.69 8.78 -29.58
C TRP A 315 17.74 8.44 -28.49
N HIS A 316 18.05 9.37 -27.57
CA HIS A 316 19.03 9.19 -26.50
C HIS A 316 18.42 8.66 -25.20
N THR A 317 17.12 8.48 -25.12
CA THR A 317 16.40 8.01 -23.94
C THR A 317 16.40 6.47 -23.82
N ASN A 318 17.53 5.84 -24.10
CA ASN A 318 17.70 4.37 -24.10
C ASN A 318 17.89 3.78 -22.70
N LYS A 319 16.94 3.98 -21.79
CA LYS A 319 16.76 2.97 -20.73
C LYS A 319 15.71 1.98 -21.25
N PRO A 320 16.10 0.72 -21.49
CA PRO A 320 15.14 -0.29 -21.93
C PRO A 320 14.03 -0.37 -20.86
N THR A 321 12.79 -0.23 -21.30
CA THR A 321 11.66 -0.54 -20.45
C THR A 321 11.80 -2.00 -20.04
N THR A 322 11.96 -2.25 -18.75
CA THR A 322 12.11 -3.63 -18.28
C THR A 322 10.85 -4.39 -18.64
N ILE A 323 10.99 -5.60 -19.16
CA ILE A 323 9.89 -6.53 -19.48
C ILE A 323 8.90 -6.61 -18.29
N LEU A 324 9.40 -6.54 -17.09
CA LEU A 324 8.62 -6.55 -15.86
C LEU A 324 7.61 -5.39 -15.78
N VAL A 325 7.98 -4.17 -16.23
CA VAL A 325 7.04 -3.03 -16.28
C VAL A 325 5.90 -3.32 -17.27
N ALA A 326 6.21 -3.89 -18.43
CA ALA A 326 5.21 -4.20 -19.44
C ALA A 326 4.23 -5.28 -18.95
N ILE A 327 4.73 -6.35 -18.33
CA ILE A 327 3.88 -7.43 -17.78
C ILE A 327 2.98 -6.89 -16.66
N LEU A 328 3.53 -6.17 -15.68
CA LEU A 328 2.74 -5.62 -14.58
C LEU A 328 1.71 -4.59 -15.04
N ALA A 329 2.07 -3.78 -16.02
CA ALA A 329 1.14 -2.81 -16.60
C ALA A 329 0.02 -3.52 -17.37
N ALA A 330 0.33 -4.51 -18.18
CA ALA A 330 -0.68 -5.31 -18.88
C ALA A 330 -1.64 -5.98 -17.88
N MET A 331 -1.09 -6.65 -16.87
CA MET A 331 -1.91 -7.28 -15.82
C MET A 331 -2.77 -6.26 -15.06
N SER A 332 -2.23 -5.09 -14.74
CA SER A 332 -2.98 -4.03 -14.04
C SER A 332 -4.13 -3.43 -14.85
N ILE A 333 -4.13 -3.58 -16.16
CA ILE A 333 -5.16 -3.04 -17.07
C ILE A 333 -6.16 -4.12 -17.46
N THR A 334 -5.71 -5.33 -17.79
CA THR A 334 -6.51 -6.33 -18.51
C THR A 334 -6.96 -7.52 -17.66
N LEU A 335 -6.70 -7.56 -16.37
CA LEU A 335 -7.03 -8.72 -15.53
C LEU A 335 -8.54 -8.86 -15.23
N LEU A 336 -9.35 -7.84 -15.51
CA LEU A 336 -10.79 -7.86 -15.23
C LEU A 336 -11.54 -8.98 -15.97
N PRO A 337 -11.29 -9.31 -17.26
CA PRO A 337 -11.94 -10.44 -17.91
C PRO A 337 -11.63 -11.80 -17.31
N ALA A 338 -10.49 -11.91 -16.60
CA ALA A 338 -10.12 -13.14 -15.86
C ALA A 338 -10.79 -13.23 -14.48
N SER A 339 -11.61 -12.24 -14.11
CA SER A 339 -12.31 -12.22 -12.81
C SER A 339 -13.10 -13.48 -12.46
N PRO A 340 -13.81 -14.16 -13.37
CA PRO A 340 -14.53 -15.39 -13.01
C PRO A 340 -13.60 -16.49 -12.47
N MET A 341 -12.41 -16.63 -13.09
CA MET A 341 -11.41 -17.60 -12.65
C MET A 341 -10.80 -17.25 -11.29
N ILE A 342 -10.64 -15.95 -11.01
CA ILE A 342 -10.12 -15.49 -9.73
C ILE A 342 -11.14 -15.71 -8.60
N LEU A 343 -12.41 -15.49 -8.89
CA LEU A 343 -13.49 -15.66 -7.92
C LEU A 343 -13.71 -17.13 -7.52
N THR A 344 -13.37 -18.09 -8.37
CA THR A 344 -13.45 -19.52 -8.00
C THR A 344 -12.38 -19.93 -6.97
N ILE A 345 -11.33 -19.15 -6.80
CA ILE A 345 -10.23 -19.40 -5.86
C ILE A 345 -10.50 -18.75 -4.48
N VAL A 346 -11.33 -17.71 -4.45
CA VAL A 346 -11.68 -16.95 -3.23
C VAL A 346 -12.93 -17.56 -2.58
#